data_0d3a5b8393f5cc651822a9bcd4acc54c
#
_entry.id   0d3a5b8393f5cc651822a9bcd4acc54c
#
_cell.length_a   1.000
_cell.length_b   1.000
_cell.length_c   1.000
_cell.angle_alpha   90.00
_cell.angle_beta   90.00
_cell.angle_gamma   90.00
#
_symmetry.space_group_name_H-M   'P 1'
#
loop_
_entity.id
_entity.type
_entity.pdbx_description
1 polymer ?
#
loop_
_entity_poly.entity_id
_entity_poly.type
_entity_poly.pdbx_seq_one_letter_code
_entity_poly.pdbx_strand_id
1 'polypeptide(L)'
;MATNDSTPELKVCLTSTATAKVFPQSSFFQERRASALPSPAEIRALNVASGHEKAESWNRPPPVIVPSLGLAVKYGADVTIAEVETQVLMRELLQGRVPVPEVFGWVQDGGQVFMYMSLVEGDTLQARFRTLSKSERQAVCMELRSMVDAWRALAQEPDTYIGSVGKRPLNDIYVTGKPKLAGPFLGADAVQKLHDACGIEISEHFPITFTHNDLCPPNIMVSRGPNPKVVAIIDWAQSGWYPSYWEYCKARQVGSTSDEFDSALQEEWHISYLPRVIDMEGDSVHHPWLYFLLANI
;
A
#
# COMPACT_ATOMS: atom_id res chain seq x y z
N MET A 1 16.07 4.36 37.45
CA MET A 1 15.97 5.27 36.32
C MET A 1 14.91 4.68 35.39
N ALA A 2 13.72 5.25 35.40
CA ALA A 2 12.61 4.79 34.60
C ALA A 2 12.74 5.45 33.21
N THR A 3 12.88 4.65 32.17
CA THR A 3 12.80 5.11 30.79
C THR A 3 11.35 5.37 30.45
N ASN A 4 11.00 6.64 30.27
CA ASN A 4 9.72 7.05 29.70
C ASN A 4 9.69 6.62 28.22
N ASP A 5 9.07 5.49 27.97
CA ASP A 5 8.71 5.04 26.63
C ASP A 5 7.30 5.58 26.32
N SER A 6 7.25 6.82 25.88
CA SER A 6 6.00 7.44 25.41
C SER A 6 5.78 7.05 23.95
N THR A 7 4.98 6.00 23.73
CA THR A 7 4.38 5.71 22.42
C THR A 7 3.62 6.95 21.96
N PRO A 8 3.84 7.45 20.73
CA PRO A 8 3.12 8.62 20.24
C PRO A 8 1.63 8.29 20.08
N GLU A 9 0.79 9.03 20.81
CA GLU A 9 -0.67 8.94 20.67
C GLU A 9 -1.10 9.41 19.25
N LEU A 10 -1.75 8.52 18.54
CA LEU A 10 -2.35 8.77 17.23
C LEU A 10 -3.56 9.70 17.35
N LYS A 11 -3.38 11.01 17.26
CA LYS A 11 -4.50 11.95 17.03
C LYS A 11 -4.75 12.10 15.54
N VAL A 12 -5.55 11.19 14.97
CA VAL A 12 -6.09 11.36 13.61
C VAL A 12 -7.23 12.36 13.66
N CYS A 13 -7.02 13.58 13.18
CA CYS A 13 -8.06 14.58 13.05
C CYS A 13 -8.94 14.27 11.82
N LEU A 14 -10.11 13.67 12.04
CA LEU A 14 -10.92 12.96 11.05
C LEU A 14 -11.92 13.80 10.25
N THR A 15 -11.87 15.14 10.25
CA THR A 15 -12.79 15.95 9.46
C THR A 15 -12.09 17.20 8.90
N SER A 16 -11.36 17.02 7.78
CA SER A 16 -10.89 18.17 7.02
C SER A 16 -11.82 18.40 5.82
N THR A 17 -12.53 19.51 5.82
CA THR A 17 -13.20 20.09 4.64
C THR A 17 -12.19 20.75 3.70
N ALA A 18 -10.90 20.60 3.97
CA ALA A 18 -9.83 21.16 3.17
C ALA A 18 -9.80 20.51 1.78
N THR A 19 -9.65 21.32 0.76
CA THR A 19 -9.45 20.90 -0.63
C THR A 19 -7.98 20.71 -0.97
N ALA A 20 -7.08 21.06 -0.07
CA ALA A 20 -5.63 20.90 -0.21
C ALA A 20 -4.94 20.87 1.15
N LYS A 21 -3.80 20.19 1.22
CA LYS A 21 -2.87 20.23 2.35
C LYS A 21 -1.44 20.13 1.83
N VAL A 22 -0.58 21.00 2.32
CA VAL A 22 0.85 21.01 2.03
C VAL A 22 1.60 20.72 3.33
N PHE A 23 2.72 20.01 3.24
CA PHE A 23 3.59 19.72 4.38
C PHE A 23 4.89 20.53 4.29
N PRO A 24 4.94 21.76 4.86
CA PRO A 24 6.09 22.66 4.74
C PRO A 24 7.39 22.11 5.35
N GLN A 25 7.26 21.16 6.29
CA GLN A 25 8.38 20.46 6.93
C GLN A 25 8.95 19.31 6.09
N SER A 26 8.32 18.98 4.95
CA SER A 26 8.81 17.92 4.06
C SER A 26 10.14 18.30 3.39
N SER A 27 10.88 17.27 2.96
CA SER A 27 12.17 17.46 2.28
C SER A 27 12.05 18.35 1.04
N PHE A 28 10.93 18.31 0.32
CA PHE A 28 10.69 19.15 -0.85
C PHE A 28 10.88 20.64 -0.56
N PHE A 29 10.28 21.13 0.52
CA PHE A 29 10.36 22.55 0.91
C PHE A 29 11.62 22.87 1.70
N GLN A 30 12.11 21.96 2.53
CA GLN A 30 13.33 22.14 3.30
C GLN A 30 14.56 22.23 2.39
N GLU A 31 14.62 21.43 1.34
CA GLU A 31 15.67 21.47 0.32
C GLU A 31 15.42 22.54 -0.75
N ARG A 32 14.33 23.30 -0.66
CA ARG A 32 13.97 24.38 -1.58
C ARG A 32 13.94 23.94 -3.04
N ARG A 33 13.40 22.72 -3.32
CA ARG A 33 13.32 22.20 -4.69
C ARG A 33 12.45 23.07 -5.59
N ALA A 34 11.36 23.66 -5.03
CA ALA A 34 10.57 24.73 -5.62
C ALA A 34 9.84 25.50 -4.50
N SER A 35 9.29 26.69 -4.83
CA SER A 35 8.50 27.50 -3.91
C SER A 35 7.10 26.94 -3.65
N ALA A 36 6.57 26.13 -4.58
CA ALA A 36 5.26 25.49 -4.50
C ALA A 36 5.26 24.16 -5.25
N LEU A 37 4.31 23.29 -4.92
CA LEU A 37 4.03 22.08 -5.71
C LEU A 37 3.38 22.48 -7.05
N PRO A 38 3.63 21.73 -8.15
CA PRO A 38 2.96 21.98 -9.41
C PRO A 38 1.43 21.89 -9.25
N SER A 39 0.71 22.74 -9.97
CA SER A 39 -0.76 22.72 -9.96
C SER A 39 -1.33 21.45 -10.61
N PRO A 40 -2.57 21.04 -10.27
CA PRO A 40 -3.27 19.95 -10.96
C PRO A 40 -3.30 20.09 -12.48
N ALA A 41 -3.46 21.32 -12.99
CA ALA A 41 -3.47 21.60 -14.43
C ALA A 41 -2.11 21.29 -15.08
N GLU A 42 -1.00 21.70 -14.44
CA GLU A 42 0.35 21.40 -14.92
C GLU A 42 0.61 19.88 -14.90
N ILE A 43 0.18 19.17 -13.85
CA ILE A 43 0.34 17.71 -13.77
C ILE A 43 -0.44 17.00 -14.87
N ARG A 44 -1.70 17.38 -15.13
CA ARG A 44 -2.48 16.82 -16.24
C ARG A 44 -1.80 17.10 -17.59
N ALA A 45 -1.31 18.32 -17.79
CA ALA A 45 -0.61 18.70 -19.04
C ALA A 45 0.67 17.87 -19.24
N LEU A 46 1.47 17.65 -18.19
CA LEU A 46 2.66 16.79 -18.23
C LEU A 46 2.29 15.34 -18.59
N ASN A 47 1.18 14.82 -18.02
CA ASN A 47 0.74 13.47 -18.31
C ASN A 47 0.31 13.32 -19.77
N VAL A 48 -0.50 14.23 -20.28
CA VAL A 48 -0.90 14.24 -21.70
C VAL A 48 0.32 14.34 -22.63
N ALA A 49 1.28 15.22 -22.29
CA ALA A 49 2.52 15.37 -23.04
C ALA A 49 3.42 14.13 -23.02
N SER A 50 3.26 13.21 -22.07
CA SER A 50 3.97 11.93 -22.04
C SER A 50 3.59 10.99 -23.17
N GLY A 51 2.42 11.19 -23.78
CA GLY A 51 1.88 10.32 -24.84
C GLY A 51 1.42 8.94 -24.37
N HIS A 52 1.34 8.70 -23.05
CA HIS A 52 0.88 7.42 -22.52
C HIS A 52 -0.61 7.21 -22.83
N GLU A 53 -1.00 6.02 -23.31
CA GLU A 53 -2.37 5.71 -23.74
C GLU A 53 -3.46 5.99 -22.69
N LYS A 54 -3.11 5.88 -21.39
CA LYS A 54 -4.00 6.13 -20.25
C LYS A 54 -3.81 7.51 -19.63
N ALA A 55 -3.07 8.44 -20.27
CA ALA A 55 -2.79 9.76 -19.70
C ALA A 55 -4.06 10.57 -19.35
N GLU A 56 -5.13 10.37 -20.14
CA GLU A 56 -6.42 11.03 -19.95
C GLU A 56 -7.44 10.19 -19.15
N SER A 57 -7.02 9.06 -18.57
CA SER A 57 -7.88 8.25 -17.72
C SER A 57 -8.37 9.08 -16.52
N TRP A 58 -9.67 9.14 -16.31
CA TRP A 58 -10.27 9.86 -15.20
C TRP A 58 -9.95 9.21 -13.84
N ASN A 59 -10.05 7.89 -13.79
CA ASN A 59 -9.95 7.16 -12.53
C ASN A 59 -8.50 6.94 -12.09
N ARG A 60 -7.66 6.41 -13.00
CA ARG A 60 -6.28 6.00 -12.71
C ARG A 60 -5.36 6.33 -13.88
N PRO A 61 -5.05 7.59 -14.13
CA PRO A 61 -3.98 7.92 -15.06
C PRO A 61 -2.62 7.43 -14.52
N PRO A 62 -1.62 7.22 -15.38
CA PRO A 62 -0.29 6.86 -14.93
C PRO A 62 0.29 7.96 -14.02
N PRO A 63 1.10 7.61 -13.02
CA PRO A 63 1.77 8.60 -12.17
C PRO A 63 2.67 9.51 -13.02
N VAL A 64 2.67 10.80 -12.70
CA VAL A 64 3.55 11.78 -13.34
C VAL A 64 4.86 11.87 -12.57
N ILE A 65 5.98 11.67 -13.28
CA ILE A 65 7.33 11.74 -12.71
C ILE A 65 7.97 13.06 -13.15
N VAL A 66 8.45 13.83 -12.18
CA VAL A 66 9.15 15.11 -12.40
C VAL A 66 10.57 15.03 -11.79
N PRO A 67 11.55 14.45 -12.50
CA PRO A 67 12.87 14.17 -11.95
C PRO A 67 13.60 15.41 -11.46
N SER A 68 13.46 16.55 -12.15
CA SER A 68 14.08 17.82 -11.77
C SER A 68 13.64 18.35 -10.40
N LEU A 69 12.47 17.89 -9.91
CA LEU A 69 11.94 18.23 -8.60
C LEU A 69 12.04 17.07 -7.60
N GLY A 70 12.57 15.91 -8.00
CA GLY A 70 12.52 14.70 -7.19
C GLY A 70 11.08 14.33 -6.77
N LEU A 71 10.14 14.49 -7.69
CA LEU A 71 8.70 14.43 -7.42
C LEU A 71 8.02 13.33 -8.25
N ALA A 72 7.16 12.57 -7.59
CA ALA A 72 6.17 11.70 -8.22
C ALA A 72 4.77 12.16 -7.80
N VAL A 73 3.82 12.18 -8.75
CA VAL A 73 2.44 12.56 -8.48
C VAL A 73 1.51 11.44 -8.91
N LYS A 74 0.83 10.81 -7.94
CA LYS A 74 -0.27 9.87 -8.18
C LYS A 74 -1.56 10.66 -8.12
N TYR A 75 -2.44 10.52 -9.12
CA TYR A 75 -3.70 11.24 -9.11
C TYR A 75 -4.81 10.44 -9.80
N GLY A 76 -6.06 10.89 -9.61
CA GLY A 76 -7.23 10.29 -10.23
C GLY A 76 -8.43 10.31 -9.30
N ALA A 77 -9.59 9.88 -9.81
CA ALA A 77 -10.82 9.76 -9.01
C ALA A 77 -10.77 8.60 -8.01
N ASP A 78 -9.95 7.57 -8.28
CA ASP A 78 -9.75 6.42 -7.38
C ASP A 78 -8.70 6.71 -6.29
N VAL A 79 -7.93 7.80 -6.40
CA VAL A 79 -7.01 8.23 -5.33
C VAL A 79 -7.82 8.90 -4.23
N THR A 80 -7.57 8.51 -2.98
CA THR A 80 -8.34 9.01 -1.83
C THR A 80 -7.46 9.76 -0.84
N ILE A 81 -8.05 10.70 -0.11
CA ILE A 81 -7.36 11.36 1.02
C ILE A 81 -6.99 10.32 2.09
N ALA A 82 -7.80 9.28 2.26
CA ALA A 82 -7.51 8.19 3.19
C ALA A 82 -6.20 7.45 2.84
N GLU A 83 -5.92 7.24 1.55
CA GLU A 83 -4.64 6.69 1.09
C GLU A 83 -3.48 7.61 1.45
N VAL A 84 -3.63 8.92 1.17
CA VAL A 84 -2.61 9.93 1.51
C VAL A 84 -2.30 9.92 3.00
N GLU A 85 -3.33 9.95 3.85
CA GLU A 85 -3.19 9.94 5.31
C GLU A 85 -2.57 8.64 5.82
N THR A 86 -2.94 7.51 5.22
CA THR A 86 -2.34 6.20 5.54
C THR A 86 -0.85 6.19 5.21
N GLN A 87 -0.44 6.67 4.03
CA GLN A 87 0.98 6.71 3.66
C GLN A 87 1.80 7.62 4.57
N VAL A 88 1.27 8.80 4.93
CA VAL A 88 1.92 9.72 5.88
C VAL A 88 2.13 9.02 7.22
N LEU A 89 1.09 8.38 7.74
CA LEU A 89 1.13 7.65 9.00
C LEU A 89 2.11 6.48 8.96
N MET A 90 2.09 5.67 7.90
CA MET A 90 3.00 4.53 7.76
C MET A 90 4.46 4.97 7.69
N ARG A 91 4.73 6.07 6.99
CA ARG A 91 6.09 6.64 6.97
C ARG A 91 6.56 7.03 8.37
N GLU A 92 5.69 7.61 9.19
CA GLU A 92 6.01 8.00 10.57
C GLU A 92 6.22 6.77 11.47
N LEU A 93 5.26 5.84 11.51
CA LEU A 93 5.29 4.67 12.39
C LEU A 93 6.38 3.65 12.04
N LEU A 94 6.72 3.56 10.77
CA LEU A 94 7.68 2.58 10.25
C LEU A 94 9.07 3.18 9.94
N GLN A 95 9.30 4.43 10.38
CA GLN A 95 10.56 5.14 10.13
C GLN A 95 11.78 4.29 10.53
N GLY A 96 12.75 4.20 9.60
CA GLY A 96 13.97 3.41 9.78
C GLY A 96 13.81 1.90 9.66
N ARG A 97 12.57 1.40 9.53
CA ARG A 97 12.28 -0.05 9.37
C ARG A 97 11.74 -0.38 7.99
N VAL A 98 10.87 0.47 7.45
CA VAL A 98 10.27 0.31 6.12
C VAL A 98 10.42 1.61 5.35
N PRO A 99 11.02 1.59 4.16
CA PRO A 99 11.11 2.78 3.31
C PRO A 99 9.74 3.07 2.67
N VAL A 100 9.07 4.13 3.13
CA VAL A 100 7.80 4.64 2.60
C VAL A 100 8.05 6.00 1.95
N PRO A 101 7.58 6.26 0.71
CA PRO A 101 7.77 7.56 0.06
C PRO A 101 7.18 8.70 0.89
N GLU A 102 7.90 9.80 0.99
CA GLU A 102 7.45 10.98 1.70
C GLU A 102 6.34 11.69 0.94
N VAL A 103 5.25 12.04 1.59
CA VAL A 103 4.19 12.87 1.01
C VAL A 103 4.51 14.33 1.26
N PHE A 104 4.53 15.15 0.21
CA PHE A 104 4.78 16.58 0.25
C PHE A 104 3.50 17.41 0.39
N GLY A 105 2.39 16.83 -0.07
CA GLY A 105 1.07 17.44 -0.01
C GLY A 105 0.05 16.71 -0.88
N TRP A 106 -1.18 17.19 -0.83
CA TRP A 106 -2.24 16.73 -1.70
C TRP A 106 -3.22 17.87 -2.03
N VAL A 107 -3.90 17.75 -3.17
CA VAL A 107 -4.91 18.71 -3.64
C VAL A 107 -6.08 17.93 -4.23
N GLN A 108 -7.31 18.39 -3.94
CA GLN A 108 -8.51 17.96 -4.68
C GLN A 108 -8.82 18.98 -5.76
N ASP A 109 -8.97 18.53 -6.98
CA ASP A 109 -9.33 19.38 -8.11
C ASP A 109 -10.19 18.60 -9.12
N GLY A 110 -11.34 19.16 -9.47
CA GLY A 110 -12.24 18.60 -10.47
C GLY A 110 -12.71 17.17 -10.18
N GLY A 111 -12.85 16.75 -8.92
CA GLY A 111 -13.26 15.39 -8.54
C GLY A 111 -12.12 14.35 -8.52
N GLN A 112 -10.89 14.78 -8.68
CA GLN A 112 -9.68 13.94 -8.55
C GLN A 112 -8.86 14.40 -7.35
N VAL A 113 -8.13 13.48 -6.72
CA VAL A 113 -7.11 13.79 -5.70
C VAL A 113 -5.73 13.67 -6.33
N PHE A 114 -4.88 14.64 -6.09
CA PHE A 114 -3.47 14.70 -6.49
C PHE A 114 -2.61 14.52 -5.26
N MET A 115 -1.86 13.42 -5.19
CA MET A 115 -0.94 13.09 -4.12
C MET A 115 0.50 13.31 -4.60
N TYR A 116 1.17 14.29 -4.01
CA TYR A 116 2.54 14.67 -4.32
C TYR A 116 3.49 13.99 -3.36
N MET A 117 4.45 13.21 -3.85
CA MET A 117 5.35 12.43 -3.01
C MET A 117 6.78 12.42 -3.56
N SER A 118 7.71 11.98 -2.74
CA SER A 118 9.10 11.83 -3.15
C SER A 118 9.24 10.82 -4.28
N LEU A 119 10.00 11.18 -5.31
CA LEU A 119 10.42 10.25 -6.34
C LEU A 119 11.41 9.26 -5.73
N VAL A 120 11.11 7.99 -5.87
CA VAL A 120 12.00 6.90 -5.45
C VAL A 120 12.91 6.53 -6.60
N GLU A 121 14.22 6.56 -6.38
CA GLU A 121 15.19 6.08 -7.35
C GLU A 121 15.30 4.55 -7.26
N GLY A 122 14.96 3.89 -8.34
CA GLY A 122 14.95 2.44 -8.43
C GLY A 122 14.03 1.97 -9.54
N ASP A 123 13.83 0.67 -9.59
CA ASP A 123 12.91 0.02 -10.50
C ASP A 123 11.99 -0.90 -9.67
N THR A 124 10.83 -1.26 -10.20
CA THR A 124 9.96 -2.23 -9.50
C THR A 124 10.61 -3.60 -9.46
N LEU A 125 10.33 -4.37 -8.42
CA LEU A 125 10.76 -5.77 -8.36
C LEU A 125 10.21 -6.56 -9.56
N GLN A 126 9.01 -6.22 -10.03
CA GLN A 126 8.43 -6.79 -11.24
C GLN A 126 9.36 -6.61 -12.46
N ALA A 127 9.78 -5.37 -12.74
CA ALA A 127 10.66 -5.07 -13.88
C ALA A 127 12.05 -5.72 -13.75
N ARG A 128 12.53 -5.89 -12.51
CA ARG A 128 13.87 -6.45 -12.24
C ARG A 128 13.89 -7.96 -12.08
N PHE A 129 12.76 -8.59 -11.78
CA PHE A 129 12.70 -9.97 -11.30
C PHE A 129 13.42 -10.96 -12.22
N ARG A 130 13.18 -10.86 -13.53
CA ARG A 130 13.81 -11.72 -14.55
C ARG A 130 15.34 -11.63 -14.54
N THR A 131 15.89 -10.45 -14.30
CA THR A 131 17.33 -10.17 -14.39
C THR A 131 18.09 -10.46 -13.08
N LEU A 132 17.37 -10.59 -11.96
CA LEU A 132 17.98 -10.92 -10.67
C LEU A 132 18.38 -12.37 -10.58
N SER A 133 19.57 -12.63 -10.03
CA SER A 133 20.00 -13.97 -9.64
C SER A 133 19.12 -14.52 -8.51
N LYS A 134 19.13 -15.85 -8.34
CA LYS A 134 18.39 -16.50 -7.24
C LYS A 134 18.81 -15.97 -5.86
N SER A 135 20.10 -15.70 -5.65
CA SER A 135 20.62 -15.16 -4.39
C SER A 135 20.13 -13.73 -4.14
N GLU A 136 20.08 -12.89 -5.18
CA GLU A 136 19.54 -11.51 -5.07
C GLU A 136 18.05 -11.52 -4.76
N ARG A 137 17.26 -12.35 -5.45
CA ARG A 137 15.82 -12.53 -5.15
C ARG A 137 15.60 -12.97 -3.69
N GLN A 138 16.42 -13.91 -3.20
CA GLN A 138 16.36 -14.36 -1.81
C GLN A 138 16.73 -13.24 -0.81
N ALA A 139 17.76 -12.45 -1.10
CA ALA A 139 18.16 -11.33 -0.27
C ALA A 139 17.05 -10.26 -0.17
N VAL A 140 16.42 -9.91 -1.31
CA VAL A 140 15.26 -9.03 -1.34
C VAL A 140 14.10 -9.60 -0.51
N CYS A 141 13.80 -10.89 -0.60
CA CYS A 141 12.75 -11.50 0.23
C CYS A 141 13.04 -11.43 1.72
N MET A 142 14.31 -11.57 2.14
CA MET A 142 14.69 -11.45 3.56
C MET A 142 14.47 -10.01 4.07
N GLU A 143 14.79 -9.01 3.27
CA GLU A 143 14.50 -7.60 3.60
C GLU A 143 12.99 -7.37 3.70
N LEU A 144 12.22 -7.85 2.72
CA LEU A 144 10.77 -7.77 2.72
C LEU A 144 10.15 -8.45 3.93
N ARG A 145 10.64 -9.63 4.34
CA ARG A 145 10.18 -10.30 5.55
C ARG A 145 10.31 -9.41 6.78
N SER A 146 11.47 -8.80 6.97
CA SER A 146 11.69 -7.88 8.10
C SER A 146 10.75 -6.66 8.05
N MET A 147 10.39 -6.19 6.86
CA MET A 147 9.45 -5.09 6.68
C MET A 147 8.01 -5.53 6.97
N VAL A 148 7.59 -6.70 6.49
CA VAL A 148 6.28 -7.29 6.81
C VAL A 148 6.14 -7.47 8.32
N ASP A 149 7.14 -8.04 8.98
CA ASP A 149 7.14 -8.20 10.43
C ASP A 149 7.02 -6.85 11.14
N ALA A 150 7.65 -5.79 10.60
CA ALA A 150 7.60 -4.46 11.18
C ALA A 150 6.20 -3.83 11.15
N TRP A 151 5.47 -3.91 10.03
CA TRP A 151 4.10 -3.36 10.00
C TRP A 151 3.08 -4.26 10.68
N ARG A 152 3.28 -5.58 10.66
CA ARG A 152 2.41 -6.52 11.40
C ARG A 152 2.55 -6.40 12.92
N ALA A 153 3.68 -5.88 13.40
CA ALA A 153 3.93 -5.60 14.81
C ALA A 153 3.35 -4.26 15.29
N LEU A 154 2.73 -3.46 14.41
CA LEU A 154 2.05 -2.25 14.84
C LEU A 154 0.90 -2.61 15.78
N ALA A 155 0.78 -1.84 16.87
CA ALA A 155 -0.33 -1.99 17.79
C ALA A 155 -1.58 -1.29 17.25
N GLN A 156 -2.71 -1.98 17.30
CA GLN A 156 -3.99 -1.33 17.08
C GLN A 156 -4.33 -0.46 18.28
N GLU A 157 -5.03 0.66 18.07
CA GLU A 157 -5.59 1.48 19.15
C GLU A 157 -6.51 0.65 20.06
N PRO A 158 -6.86 1.15 21.27
CA PRO A 158 -7.52 0.35 22.32
C PRO A 158 -8.77 -0.40 21.85
N ASP A 159 -9.46 0.14 20.86
CA ASP A 159 -10.67 -0.47 20.31
C ASP A 159 -10.35 -1.37 19.13
N THR A 160 -10.51 -2.65 19.32
CA THR A 160 -10.34 -3.67 18.25
C THR A 160 -11.31 -3.44 17.09
N TYR A 161 -10.81 -3.42 15.86
CA TYR A 161 -11.62 -3.31 14.66
C TYR A 161 -10.94 -3.90 13.42
N ILE A 162 -11.72 -4.24 12.40
CA ILE A 162 -11.27 -4.48 11.02
C ILE A 162 -11.74 -3.32 10.17
N GLY A 163 -10.81 -2.71 9.44
CA GLY A 163 -11.07 -1.50 8.65
C GLY A 163 -9.78 -0.79 8.25
N SER A 164 -9.90 0.22 7.41
CA SER A 164 -8.80 1.11 7.09
C SER A 164 -8.46 2.01 8.30
N VAL A 165 -7.31 2.67 8.25
CA VAL A 165 -6.84 3.60 9.28
C VAL A 165 -7.95 4.58 9.68
N GLY A 166 -8.12 4.82 10.98
CA GLY A 166 -9.14 5.69 11.53
C GLY A 166 -10.55 5.09 11.54
N LYS A 167 -10.68 3.77 11.62
CA LYS A 167 -11.95 3.03 11.67
C LYS A 167 -12.85 3.32 10.46
N ARG A 168 -12.23 3.52 9.29
CA ARG A 168 -12.93 3.69 8.03
C ARG A 168 -13.25 2.34 7.39
N PRO A 169 -14.21 2.27 6.46
CA PRO A 169 -14.41 1.09 5.64
C PRO A 169 -13.12 0.66 4.93
N LEU A 170 -12.97 -0.64 4.72
CA LEU A 170 -11.87 -1.22 3.97
C LEU A 170 -11.85 -0.68 2.53
N ASN A 171 -10.68 -0.27 2.06
CA ASN A 171 -10.44 0.11 0.66
C ASN A 171 -9.80 -1.04 -0.12
N ASP A 172 -10.30 -2.25 0.08
CA ASP A 172 -9.85 -3.44 -0.62
C ASP A 172 -10.63 -3.60 -1.93
N ILE A 173 -9.94 -3.86 -3.05
CA ILE A 173 -10.57 -3.98 -4.38
C ILE A 173 -11.68 -5.02 -4.45
N TYR A 174 -11.67 -6.04 -3.58
CA TYR A 174 -12.68 -7.09 -3.55
C TYR A 174 -13.95 -6.71 -2.77
N VAL A 175 -13.85 -5.71 -1.88
CA VAL A 175 -14.98 -5.26 -1.06
C VAL A 175 -15.35 -3.79 -1.27
N THR A 176 -14.50 -2.99 -1.89
CA THR A 176 -14.79 -1.58 -2.23
C THR A 176 -16.06 -1.49 -3.07
N GLY A 177 -16.94 -0.54 -2.74
CA GLY A 177 -18.25 -0.40 -3.37
C GLY A 177 -19.32 -1.36 -2.87
N LYS A 178 -18.97 -2.26 -1.92
CA LYS A 178 -19.89 -3.20 -1.26
C LYS A 178 -19.96 -2.86 0.24
N PRO A 179 -20.79 -1.89 0.68
CA PRO A 179 -20.76 -1.36 2.06
C PRO A 179 -20.91 -2.43 3.14
N LYS A 180 -21.67 -3.49 2.86
CA LYS A 180 -21.85 -4.61 3.82
C LYS A 180 -20.58 -5.43 4.04
N LEU A 181 -19.67 -5.47 3.06
CA LEU A 181 -18.42 -6.23 3.10
C LEU A 181 -17.22 -5.37 3.54
N ALA A 182 -17.31 -4.06 3.36
CA ALA A 182 -16.22 -3.13 3.63
C ALA A 182 -16.08 -2.73 5.11
N GLY A 183 -17.08 -2.99 5.94
CA GLY A 183 -17.05 -2.60 7.35
C GLY A 183 -17.16 -1.09 7.56
N PRO A 184 -16.52 -0.49 8.60
CA PRO A 184 -15.63 -1.15 9.58
C PRO A 184 -16.39 -2.12 10.49
N PHE A 185 -15.73 -3.23 10.87
CA PHE A 185 -16.25 -4.20 11.82
C PHE A 185 -15.62 -3.92 13.19
N LEU A 186 -16.44 -3.58 14.18
CA LEU A 186 -15.98 -3.10 15.48
C LEU A 186 -16.17 -4.15 16.57
N GLY A 187 -15.26 -4.15 17.55
CA GLY A 187 -15.35 -4.96 18.77
C GLY A 187 -14.54 -6.25 18.72
N ALA A 188 -14.54 -6.98 19.82
CA ALA A 188 -13.75 -8.21 19.97
C ALA A 188 -14.13 -9.33 18.98
N ASP A 189 -15.35 -9.25 18.43
CA ASP A 189 -15.90 -10.17 17.42
C ASP A 189 -15.76 -9.67 15.98
N ALA A 190 -14.90 -8.67 15.73
CA ALA A 190 -14.72 -8.06 14.42
C ALA A 190 -14.36 -9.07 13.32
N VAL A 191 -13.53 -10.09 13.63
CA VAL A 191 -13.18 -11.15 12.68
C VAL A 191 -14.40 -11.96 12.30
N GLN A 192 -15.22 -12.36 13.27
CA GLN A 192 -16.46 -13.12 13.00
C GLN A 192 -17.44 -12.29 12.18
N LYS A 193 -17.60 -11.01 12.49
CA LYS A 193 -18.46 -10.10 11.71
C LYS A 193 -18.01 -9.97 10.25
N LEU A 194 -16.70 -9.90 10.00
CA LEU A 194 -16.16 -9.93 8.64
C LEU A 194 -16.46 -11.27 7.96
N HIS A 195 -16.23 -12.40 8.65
CA HIS A 195 -16.49 -13.73 8.12
C HIS A 195 -17.96 -13.89 7.76
N ASP A 196 -18.88 -13.51 8.65
CA ASP A 196 -20.33 -13.59 8.42
C ASP A 196 -20.74 -12.71 7.22
N ALA A 197 -20.20 -11.50 7.12
CA ALA A 197 -20.50 -10.60 6.01
C ALA A 197 -19.98 -11.11 4.66
N CYS A 198 -18.79 -11.72 4.66
CA CYS A 198 -18.13 -12.23 3.45
C CYS A 198 -18.51 -13.68 3.11
N GLY A 199 -19.21 -14.40 3.99
CA GLY A 199 -19.50 -15.84 3.81
C GLY A 199 -18.24 -16.70 3.89
N ILE A 200 -17.26 -16.30 4.73
CA ILE A 200 -16.00 -17.02 4.93
C ILE A 200 -16.17 -17.98 6.11
N GLU A 201 -16.04 -19.27 5.86
CA GLU A 201 -16.15 -20.31 6.88
C GLU A 201 -14.74 -20.79 7.30
N ILE A 202 -14.15 -20.11 8.27
CA ILE A 202 -12.86 -20.48 8.88
C ILE A 202 -13.09 -20.64 10.38
N SER A 203 -12.74 -21.82 10.91
CA SER A 203 -12.92 -22.15 12.33
C SER A 203 -11.75 -21.75 13.21
N GLU A 204 -10.57 -21.52 12.63
CA GLU A 204 -9.39 -21.08 13.38
C GLU A 204 -9.54 -19.62 13.82
N HIS A 205 -8.89 -19.30 14.94
CA HIS A 205 -8.84 -17.93 15.46
C HIS A 205 -7.61 -17.19 14.93
N PHE A 206 -7.82 -16.06 14.27
CA PHE A 206 -6.76 -15.22 13.74
C PHE A 206 -6.71 -13.86 14.46
N PRO A 207 -5.53 -13.40 14.87
CA PRO A 207 -5.37 -12.04 15.36
C PRO A 207 -5.60 -11.02 14.23
N ILE A 208 -5.99 -9.82 14.61
CA ILE A 208 -6.04 -8.69 13.69
C ILE A 208 -4.65 -8.06 13.64
N THR A 209 -4.12 -7.89 12.43
CA THR A 209 -2.82 -7.27 12.19
C THR A 209 -2.95 -6.16 11.15
N PHE A 210 -2.03 -5.19 11.19
CA PHE A 210 -1.91 -4.24 10.10
C PHE A 210 -1.34 -4.94 8.86
N THR A 211 -1.91 -4.69 7.70
CA THR A 211 -1.49 -5.26 6.42
C THR A 211 -1.30 -4.15 5.39
N HIS A 212 -0.33 -4.32 4.50
CA HIS A 212 -0.23 -3.51 3.28
C HIS A 212 -1.40 -3.81 2.33
N ASN A 213 -1.80 -5.06 2.29
CA ASN A 213 -2.94 -5.59 1.57
C ASN A 213 -2.89 -5.44 0.03
N ASP A 214 -1.73 -5.09 -0.51
CA ASP A 214 -1.42 -5.11 -1.95
C ASP A 214 0.07 -5.42 -2.16
N LEU A 215 0.59 -6.40 -1.39
CA LEU A 215 1.99 -6.79 -1.41
C LEU A 215 2.28 -7.66 -2.64
N CYS A 216 2.71 -7.02 -3.72
CA CYS A 216 3.02 -7.64 -4.99
C CYS A 216 4.28 -7.00 -5.63
N PRO A 217 4.97 -7.68 -6.57
CA PRO A 217 6.21 -7.18 -7.16
C PRO A 217 6.16 -5.77 -7.77
N PRO A 218 5.05 -5.29 -8.37
CA PRO A 218 4.93 -3.90 -8.83
C PRO A 218 5.04 -2.85 -7.71
N ASN A 219 4.63 -3.19 -6.49
CA ASN A 219 4.56 -2.27 -5.35
C ASN A 219 5.84 -2.28 -4.50
N ILE A 220 6.85 -3.04 -4.91
CA ILE A 220 8.16 -3.15 -4.26
C ILE A 220 9.20 -2.49 -5.16
N MET A 221 9.81 -1.40 -4.70
CA MET A 221 10.88 -0.74 -5.40
C MET A 221 12.24 -1.25 -4.93
N VAL A 222 13.12 -1.58 -5.87
CA VAL A 222 14.48 -2.04 -5.57
C VAL A 222 15.53 -1.13 -6.21
N SER A 223 16.68 -1.00 -5.58
CA SER A 223 17.78 -0.20 -6.12
C SER A 223 18.31 -0.80 -7.42
N ARG A 224 18.86 0.05 -8.27
CA ARG A 224 19.55 -0.36 -9.51
C ARG A 224 20.90 -1.00 -9.20
N GLY A 225 21.44 -1.73 -10.19
CA GLY A 225 22.75 -2.39 -10.07
C GLY A 225 22.69 -3.77 -9.39
N PRO A 226 23.86 -4.35 -9.06
CA PRO A 226 23.99 -5.65 -8.40
C PRO A 226 23.64 -5.54 -6.90
N ASN A 227 23.24 -6.67 -6.31
CA ASN A 227 22.85 -6.76 -4.90
C ASN A 227 21.79 -5.71 -4.50
N PRO A 228 20.65 -5.69 -5.19
CA PRO A 228 19.63 -4.67 -4.97
C PRO A 228 19.08 -4.73 -3.55
N LYS A 229 18.71 -3.55 -3.04
CA LYS A 229 18.04 -3.34 -1.76
C LYS A 229 16.62 -2.86 -1.99
N VAL A 230 15.70 -3.18 -1.10
CA VAL A 230 14.36 -2.57 -1.11
C VAL A 230 14.49 -1.10 -0.75
N VAL A 231 14.13 -0.22 -1.67
CA VAL A 231 14.25 1.26 -1.51
C VAL A 231 12.91 1.94 -1.28
N ALA A 232 11.79 1.28 -1.59
CA ALA A 232 10.47 1.69 -1.14
C ALA A 232 9.44 0.55 -1.23
N ILE A 233 8.45 0.62 -0.36
CA ILE A 233 7.14 -0.02 -0.50
C ILE A 233 6.15 1.07 -0.84
N ILE A 234 5.42 0.91 -1.95
CA ILE A 234 4.51 1.91 -2.51
C ILE A 234 3.08 1.38 -2.60
N ASP A 235 2.13 2.26 -2.83
CA ASP A 235 0.70 1.97 -2.98
C ASP A 235 0.04 1.42 -1.70
N TRP A 236 -0.02 2.26 -0.66
CA TRP A 236 -0.66 1.96 0.63
C TRP A 236 -2.18 2.15 0.62
N ALA A 237 -2.80 2.24 -0.56
CA ALA A 237 -4.22 2.53 -0.72
C ALA A 237 -5.14 1.50 -0.05
N GLN A 238 -4.75 0.23 -0.11
CA GLN A 238 -5.55 -0.89 0.39
C GLN A 238 -5.20 -1.30 1.83
N SER A 239 -4.27 -0.59 2.45
CA SER A 239 -3.76 -0.93 3.78
C SER A 239 -4.80 -0.74 4.88
N GLY A 240 -4.70 -1.58 5.89
CA GLY A 240 -5.62 -1.53 7.02
C GLY A 240 -5.41 -2.68 8.01
N TRP A 241 -6.36 -2.83 8.90
CA TRP A 241 -6.43 -3.86 9.91
C TRP A 241 -7.30 -5.01 9.41
N TYR A 242 -6.70 -6.19 9.26
CA TYR A 242 -7.35 -7.40 8.74
C TYR A 242 -7.00 -8.61 9.60
N PRO A 243 -7.73 -9.73 9.48
CA PRO A 243 -7.27 -11.00 10.03
C PRO A 243 -5.89 -11.34 9.45
N SER A 244 -4.99 -11.86 10.26
CA SER A 244 -3.57 -12.06 9.90
C SER A 244 -3.34 -12.88 8.63
N TYR A 245 -4.26 -13.76 8.28
CA TYR A 245 -4.20 -14.58 7.05
C TYR A 245 -4.48 -13.80 5.76
N TRP A 246 -5.21 -12.67 5.85
CA TRP A 246 -5.77 -11.98 4.67
C TRP A 246 -4.69 -11.54 3.67
N GLU A 247 -3.60 -10.97 4.17
CA GLU A 247 -2.52 -10.47 3.30
C GLU A 247 -1.86 -11.58 2.48
N TYR A 248 -1.62 -12.77 3.06
CA TYR A 248 -1.10 -13.91 2.32
C TYR A 248 -2.09 -14.38 1.25
N CYS A 249 -3.34 -14.60 1.64
CA CYS A 249 -4.37 -15.06 0.71
C CYS A 249 -4.51 -14.11 -0.48
N LYS A 250 -4.49 -12.79 -0.23
CA LYS A 250 -4.59 -11.79 -1.28
C LYS A 250 -3.33 -11.73 -2.13
N ALA A 251 -2.14 -11.66 -1.54
CA ALA A 251 -0.87 -11.61 -2.26
C ALA A 251 -0.66 -12.84 -3.16
N ARG A 252 -1.21 -14.00 -2.79
CA ARG A 252 -1.17 -15.23 -3.59
C ARG A 252 -2.09 -15.16 -4.82
N GLN A 253 -3.12 -14.31 -4.81
CA GLN A 253 -4.11 -14.20 -5.89
C GLN A 253 -3.92 -12.97 -6.78
N VAL A 254 -3.18 -11.96 -6.33
CA VAL A 254 -2.92 -10.76 -7.15
C VAL A 254 -2.06 -11.15 -8.35
N GLY A 255 -2.65 -11.07 -9.53
CA GLY A 255 -1.97 -11.26 -10.80
C GLY A 255 -1.56 -9.91 -11.39
N SER A 256 -0.28 -9.75 -11.70
CA SER A 256 0.24 -8.58 -12.40
C SER A 256 1.31 -9.03 -13.37
N THR A 257 0.91 -9.45 -14.56
CA THR A 257 1.83 -9.86 -15.63
C THR A 257 2.21 -8.68 -16.51
N SER A 258 3.42 -8.71 -17.02
CA SER A 258 3.96 -7.79 -18.03
C SER A 258 4.90 -8.56 -18.96
N ASP A 259 5.43 -7.91 -19.98
CA ASP A 259 6.41 -8.51 -20.88
C ASP A 259 7.68 -8.95 -20.12
N GLU A 260 8.05 -8.23 -19.05
CA GLU A 260 9.20 -8.56 -18.19
C GLU A 260 8.86 -9.57 -17.08
N PHE A 261 7.58 -9.75 -16.75
CA PHE A 261 7.11 -10.59 -15.68
C PHE A 261 5.88 -11.39 -16.11
N ASP A 262 6.14 -12.48 -16.83
CA ASP A 262 5.10 -13.36 -17.38
C ASP A 262 4.47 -14.26 -16.29
N SER A 263 3.46 -15.02 -16.68
CA SER A 263 2.73 -15.90 -15.76
C SER A 263 3.62 -16.96 -15.11
N ALA A 264 4.70 -17.41 -15.75
CA ALA A 264 5.63 -18.36 -15.18
C ALA A 264 6.47 -17.74 -14.06
N LEU A 265 6.96 -16.50 -14.25
CA LEU A 265 7.68 -15.75 -13.22
C LEU A 265 6.74 -15.37 -12.07
N GLN A 266 5.49 -15.05 -12.36
CA GLN A 266 4.50 -14.79 -11.33
C GLN A 266 4.24 -16.02 -10.48
N GLU A 267 4.09 -17.19 -11.09
CA GLU A 267 3.92 -18.44 -10.35
C GLU A 267 5.18 -18.83 -9.58
N GLU A 268 6.39 -18.60 -10.14
CA GLU A 268 7.66 -18.73 -9.41
C GLU A 268 7.70 -17.82 -8.18
N TRP A 269 7.25 -16.56 -8.31
CA TRP A 269 7.11 -15.64 -7.18
C TRP A 269 6.19 -16.21 -6.10
N HIS A 270 5.01 -16.63 -6.47
CA HIS A 270 4.01 -17.15 -5.54
C HIS A 270 4.45 -18.40 -4.80
N ILE A 271 5.13 -19.34 -5.48
CA ILE A 271 5.51 -20.63 -4.90
C ILE A 271 6.83 -20.53 -4.15
N SER A 272 7.82 -19.81 -4.71
CA SER A 272 9.21 -19.90 -4.25
C SER A 272 9.65 -18.71 -3.39
N TYR A 273 9.05 -17.53 -3.57
CA TYR A 273 9.52 -16.30 -2.95
C TYR A 273 8.52 -15.69 -1.97
N LEU A 274 7.24 -15.62 -2.30
CA LEU A 274 6.21 -15.11 -1.39
C LEU A 274 6.22 -15.81 -0.02
N PRO A 275 6.37 -17.16 0.08
CA PRO A 275 6.48 -17.86 1.37
C PRO A 275 7.69 -17.47 2.22
N ARG A 276 8.69 -16.80 1.64
CA ARG A 276 9.83 -16.25 2.38
C ARG A 276 9.56 -14.87 2.95
N VAL A 277 8.56 -14.18 2.39
CA VAL A 277 8.18 -12.81 2.75
C VAL A 277 7.08 -12.80 3.79
N ILE A 278 6.10 -13.70 3.66
CA ILE A 278 4.95 -13.83 4.56
C ILE A 278 4.65 -15.31 4.78
N ASP A 279 4.18 -15.66 5.98
CA ASP A 279 3.86 -17.05 6.30
C ASP A 279 2.68 -17.54 5.44
N MET A 280 2.82 -18.75 4.93
CA MET A 280 1.77 -19.41 4.16
C MET A 280 0.60 -19.81 5.05
N GLU A 281 -0.59 -19.68 4.50
CA GLU A 281 -1.80 -20.23 5.10
C GLU A 281 -2.14 -21.59 4.47
N GLY A 282 -2.69 -22.49 5.28
CA GLY A 282 -3.14 -23.81 4.81
C GLY A 282 -4.43 -23.74 4.00
N ASP A 283 -4.77 -24.86 3.37
CA ASP A 283 -5.97 -24.97 2.54
C ASP A 283 -7.27 -24.71 3.32
N SER A 284 -7.29 -25.02 4.62
CA SER A 284 -8.42 -24.73 5.51
C SER A 284 -8.76 -23.23 5.63
N VAL A 285 -7.79 -22.38 5.33
CA VAL A 285 -7.91 -20.91 5.35
C VAL A 285 -8.00 -20.35 3.94
N HIS A 286 -7.08 -20.81 3.08
CA HIS A 286 -6.97 -20.26 1.73
C HIS A 286 -8.19 -20.58 0.86
N HIS A 287 -8.75 -21.79 0.93
CA HIS A 287 -9.90 -22.16 0.11
C HIS A 287 -11.19 -21.40 0.47
N PRO A 288 -11.62 -21.27 1.75
CA PRO A 288 -12.78 -20.44 2.09
C PRO A 288 -12.61 -18.98 1.66
N TRP A 289 -11.42 -18.42 1.79
CA TRP A 289 -11.13 -17.08 1.31
C TRP A 289 -11.21 -16.98 -0.22
N LEU A 290 -10.69 -17.98 -0.94
CA LEU A 290 -10.78 -18.04 -2.40
C LEU A 290 -12.24 -18.15 -2.89
N TYR A 291 -13.08 -18.93 -2.20
CA TYR A 291 -14.51 -19.00 -2.51
C TYR A 291 -15.21 -17.65 -2.34
N PHE A 292 -14.89 -16.93 -1.25
CA PHE A 292 -15.36 -15.56 -1.08
C PHE A 292 -14.94 -14.69 -2.26
N LEU A 293 -13.66 -14.74 -2.67
CA LEU A 293 -13.16 -13.99 -3.80
C LEU A 293 -13.97 -14.29 -5.08
N LEU A 294 -14.09 -15.56 -5.45
CA LEU A 294 -14.79 -15.99 -6.67
C LEU A 294 -16.29 -15.64 -6.67
N ALA A 295 -16.91 -15.56 -5.50
CA ALA A 295 -18.32 -15.17 -5.36
C ALA A 295 -18.53 -13.65 -5.49
N ASN A 296 -17.45 -12.85 -5.44
CA ASN A 296 -17.54 -11.39 -5.36
C ASN A 296 -16.78 -10.65 -6.50
N ILE A 297 -16.19 -11.37 -7.44
CA ILE A 297 -15.59 -10.79 -8.66
C ILE A 297 -16.64 -10.46 -9.73
#